data_ac3b3a2e6a8402e47338fc403aee351a
#
_entry.id   ac3b3a2e6a8402e47338fc403aee351a
#
_cell.length_a   1.000
_cell.length_b   1.000
_cell.length_c   1.000
_cell.angle_alpha   90.00
_cell.angle_beta   90.00
_cell.angle_gamma   90.00
#
_symmetry.space_group_name_H-M   'P 1'
#
loop_
_entity.id
_entity.type
_entity.pdbx_description
1 polymer ?
#
loop_
_entity_poly.entity_id
_entity_poly.type
_entity_poly.pdbx_seq_one_letter_code
_entity_poly.pdbx_strand_id
1 'polypeptide(L)'
;MAGEWDAVLAGGAESASLQPIRRYADNDERSHLRNPVFTAAQFRPGEFGDDAMLLGAERAAKSAGITRKEVDEAALLSQERAKKAAEEGFLFDVILPLFGSSRDEAIRKRMSEKLLERAPRVTDFPGGILTAANTCTINDGAAFVLLASERWLRERYLLPSAEIKGFQMIGADPAVPPLSADLAVSSLLRDKGLFYSDVDAFEYNEAFAVISAAFRKKHKDVADRLNRWGGALAYGHPYGASGAEIMIHLMKILEKEGGRLGAASIPAAGGVGEAILIRHVDERDWKEEKHISFSLPLEVKA
;
A
#
# COMPACT_ATOMS: atom_id res chain seq x y z
N MET A 1 16.50 10.63 -10.57
CA MET A 1 15.59 11.72 -10.98
C MET A 1 16.17 12.36 -12.25
N ALA A 2 15.32 12.70 -13.22
CA ALA A 2 15.79 13.28 -14.50
C ALA A 2 16.35 14.71 -14.36
N GLY A 3 16.18 15.33 -13.21
CA GLY A 3 16.68 16.70 -12.95
C GLY A 3 15.82 17.81 -13.56
N GLU A 4 14.59 17.47 -13.98
CA GLU A 4 13.68 18.44 -14.59
C GLU A 4 13.07 19.41 -13.54
N TRP A 5 12.85 18.91 -12.33
CA TRP A 5 12.21 19.67 -11.24
C TRP A 5 12.99 19.50 -9.93
N ASP A 6 13.11 20.58 -9.19
CA ASP A 6 13.75 20.58 -7.89
C ASP A 6 12.79 20.22 -6.74
N ALA A 7 11.52 20.49 -6.91
CA ALA A 7 10.49 20.14 -5.92
C ALA A 7 9.19 19.77 -6.64
N VAL A 8 8.56 18.67 -6.21
CA VAL A 8 7.31 18.15 -6.78
C VAL A 8 6.41 17.68 -5.65
N LEU A 9 5.15 18.09 -5.68
CA LEU A 9 4.11 17.52 -4.83
C LEU A 9 3.58 16.25 -5.52
N ALA A 10 3.81 15.09 -4.91
CA ALA A 10 3.36 13.80 -5.41
C ALA A 10 2.26 13.24 -4.50
N GLY A 11 1.20 12.72 -5.07
CA GLY A 11 0.08 12.15 -4.34
C GLY A 11 -1.18 12.11 -5.17
N GLY A 12 -2.31 11.94 -4.52
CA GLY A 12 -3.59 11.91 -5.19
C GLY A 12 -4.77 11.99 -4.25
N ALA A 13 -5.94 12.03 -4.85
CA ALA A 13 -7.22 12.02 -4.17
C ALA A 13 -8.16 11.00 -4.84
N GLU A 14 -9.02 10.41 -4.04
CA GLU A 14 -10.08 9.53 -4.47
C GLU A 14 -11.40 10.01 -3.89
N SER A 15 -12.43 10.07 -4.74
CA SER A 15 -13.80 10.34 -4.32
C SER A 15 -14.70 9.15 -4.68
N ALA A 16 -14.51 8.07 -3.96
CA ALA A 16 -15.20 6.81 -4.17
C ALA A 16 -16.72 6.94 -3.95
N SER A 17 -17.13 7.80 -3.01
CA SER A 17 -18.55 8.07 -2.71
C SER A 17 -19.29 8.78 -3.84
N LEU A 18 -18.56 9.47 -4.72
CA LEU A 18 -19.09 10.25 -5.85
C LEU A 18 -18.72 9.64 -7.21
N GLN A 19 -18.40 8.36 -7.25
CA GLN A 19 -18.04 7.71 -8.51
C GLN A 19 -19.19 7.77 -9.52
N PRO A 20 -18.92 8.14 -10.79
CA PRO A 20 -19.93 8.16 -11.83
C PRO A 20 -20.39 6.73 -12.18
N ILE A 21 -21.61 6.61 -12.65
CA ILE A 21 -22.08 5.38 -13.29
C ILE A 21 -21.30 5.18 -14.59
N ARG A 22 -20.67 4.02 -14.73
CA ARG A 22 -19.89 3.65 -15.92
C ARG A 22 -20.73 2.73 -16.79
N ARG A 23 -20.75 3.00 -18.09
CA ARG A 23 -21.45 2.19 -19.09
C ARG A 23 -20.49 1.86 -20.22
N TYR A 24 -20.60 0.68 -20.80
CA TYR A 24 -19.87 0.32 -22.00
C TYR A 24 -20.26 1.24 -23.16
N ALA A 25 -19.27 1.65 -23.97
CA ALA A 25 -19.51 2.44 -25.15
C ALA A 25 -20.39 1.66 -26.16
N ASP A 26 -21.17 2.36 -26.99
CA ASP A 26 -22.13 1.74 -27.90
C ASP A 26 -21.48 0.80 -28.94
N ASN A 27 -20.19 0.98 -29.25
CA ASN A 27 -19.40 0.12 -30.10
C ASN A 27 -18.68 -1.03 -29.36
N ASP A 28 -18.89 -1.19 -28.07
CA ASP A 28 -18.39 -2.34 -27.30
C ASP A 28 -19.41 -3.48 -27.36
N GLU A 29 -18.96 -4.70 -27.58
CA GLU A 29 -19.83 -5.89 -27.65
C GLU A 29 -20.71 -6.06 -26.41
N ARG A 30 -20.22 -5.59 -25.24
CA ARG A 30 -20.93 -5.64 -23.97
C ARG A 30 -22.01 -4.58 -23.82
N SER A 31 -22.08 -3.61 -24.73
CA SER A 31 -23.16 -2.60 -24.75
C SER A 31 -24.55 -3.20 -24.93
N HIS A 32 -24.62 -4.41 -25.54
CA HIS A 32 -25.87 -5.16 -25.75
C HIS A 32 -26.28 -6.05 -24.59
N LEU A 33 -25.50 -6.10 -23.51
CA LEU A 33 -25.90 -6.83 -22.30
C LEU A 33 -27.15 -6.21 -21.69
N ARG A 34 -27.95 -7.03 -21.00
CA ARG A 34 -29.15 -6.56 -20.28
C ARG A 34 -28.84 -5.45 -19.28
N ASN A 35 -27.65 -5.48 -18.69
CA ASN A 35 -27.11 -4.43 -17.84
C ASN A 35 -25.70 -4.04 -18.32
N PRO A 36 -25.58 -3.06 -19.21
CA PRO A 36 -24.30 -2.63 -19.75
C PRO A 36 -23.50 -1.71 -18.79
N VAL A 37 -23.95 -1.58 -17.53
CA VAL A 37 -23.32 -0.79 -16.49
C VAL A 37 -22.35 -1.67 -15.73
N PHE A 38 -21.18 -1.12 -15.40
CA PHE A 38 -20.17 -1.77 -14.55
C PHE A 38 -19.74 -0.85 -13.41
N THR A 39 -19.45 -1.45 -12.26
CA THR A 39 -19.02 -0.73 -11.04
C THR A 39 -17.52 -0.87 -10.77
N ALA A 40 -16.94 -2.00 -11.16
CA ALA A 40 -15.50 -2.22 -11.07
C ALA A 40 -14.81 -1.81 -12.37
N ALA A 41 -13.70 -1.11 -12.28
CA ALA A 41 -12.88 -0.79 -13.44
C ALA A 41 -12.24 -2.07 -14.00
N GLN A 42 -12.26 -2.21 -15.33
CA GLN A 42 -11.52 -3.28 -15.99
C GLN A 42 -10.06 -2.86 -16.10
N PHE A 43 -9.22 -3.41 -15.23
CA PHE A 43 -7.80 -3.04 -15.16
C PHE A 43 -6.94 -3.73 -16.22
N ARG A 44 -7.51 -4.67 -17.01
CA ARG A 44 -6.78 -5.40 -18.03
C ARG A 44 -7.71 -5.96 -19.10
N PRO A 45 -7.22 -6.10 -20.33
CA PRO A 45 -7.91 -6.86 -21.39
C PRO A 45 -7.87 -8.37 -21.07
N GLY A 46 -8.84 -9.12 -21.56
CA GLY A 46 -8.84 -10.58 -21.54
C GLY A 46 -9.93 -11.24 -20.67
N GLU A 47 -9.73 -12.48 -20.33
CA GLU A 47 -10.72 -13.42 -19.76
C GLU A 47 -11.11 -13.18 -18.30
N PHE A 48 -10.60 -12.11 -17.68
CA PHE A 48 -10.82 -11.85 -16.26
C PHE A 48 -11.96 -10.84 -16.09
N GLY A 49 -13.00 -11.26 -15.38
CA GLY A 49 -14.19 -10.46 -15.09
C GLY A 49 -13.93 -9.30 -14.12
N ASP A 50 -14.98 -8.55 -13.82
CA ASP A 50 -14.95 -7.39 -12.92
C ASP A 50 -14.54 -7.75 -11.48
N ASP A 51 -14.63 -9.02 -11.10
CA ASP A 51 -14.24 -9.58 -9.81
C ASP A 51 -12.79 -10.12 -9.79
N ALA A 52 -12.00 -9.83 -10.82
CA ALA A 52 -10.65 -10.39 -11.00
C ALA A 52 -9.73 -10.16 -9.80
N MET A 53 -9.81 -9.01 -9.10
CA MET A 53 -9.03 -8.74 -7.91
C MET A 53 -9.47 -9.60 -6.72
N LEU A 54 -10.77 -9.75 -6.49
CA LEU A 54 -11.31 -10.59 -5.42
C LEU A 54 -10.96 -12.06 -5.65
N LEU A 55 -11.22 -12.57 -6.86
CA LEU A 55 -10.87 -13.95 -7.22
C LEU A 55 -9.35 -14.16 -7.25
N GLY A 56 -8.60 -13.15 -7.63
CA GLY A 56 -7.14 -13.16 -7.57
C GLY A 56 -6.63 -13.29 -6.13
N ALA A 57 -7.26 -12.62 -5.18
CA ALA A 57 -6.90 -12.73 -3.76
C ALA A 57 -7.27 -14.12 -3.18
N GLU A 58 -8.40 -14.71 -3.59
CA GLU A 58 -8.73 -16.10 -3.22
C GLU A 58 -7.70 -17.11 -3.78
N ARG A 59 -7.29 -16.93 -5.05
CA ARG A 59 -6.25 -17.76 -5.67
C ARG A 59 -4.91 -17.58 -4.98
N ALA A 60 -4.53 -16.33 -4.63
CA ALA A 60 -3.33 -16.01 -3.90
C ALA A 60 -3.32 -16.70 -2.52
N ALA A 61 -4.43 -16.65 -1.80
CA ALA A 61 -4.57 -17.34 -0.53
C ALA A 61 -4.36 -18.85 -0.69
N LYS A 62 -5.03 -19.46 -1.68
CA LYS A 62 -4.90 -20.89 -1.96
C LYS A 62 -3.47 -21.29 -2.35
N SER A 63 -2.83 -20.52 -3.24
CA SER A 63 -1.45 -20.81 -3.70
C SER A 63 -0.42 -20.66 -2.60
N ALA A 64 -0.60 -19.70 -1.69
CA ALA A 64 0.27 -19.48 -0.53
C ALA A 64 -0.10 -20.37 0.68
N GLY A 65 -1.14 -21.20 0.57
CA GLY A 65 -1.62 -22.05 1.65
C GLY A 65 -2.12 -21.23 2.86
N ILE A 66 -2.72 -20.07 2.62
CA ILE A 66 -3.25 -19.20 3.66
C ILE A 66 -4.66 -19.68 4.04
N THR A 67 -4.91 -19.77 5.34
CA THR A 67 -6.20 -20.19 5.90
C THR A 67 -7.10 -19.00 6.22
N ARG A 68 -8.40 -19.26 6.39
CA ARG A 68 -9.37 -18.27 6.87
C ARG A 68 -8.93 -17.66 8.20
N LYS A 69 -8.42 -18.46 9.11
CA LYS A 69 -7.92 -18.00 10.41
C LYS A 69 -6.77 -16.99 10.26
N GLU A 70 -5.78 -17.29 9.41
CA GLU A 70 -4.63 -16.39 9.18
C GLU A 70 -5.06 -15.03 8.58
N VAL A 71 -6.03 -14.98 7.67
CA VAL A 71 -6.52 -13.70 7.13
C VAL A 71 -7.37 -12.93 8.15
N ASP A 72 -8.16 -13.62 8.97
CA ASP A 72 -8.95 -12.98 10.02
C ASP A 72 -8.04 -12.42 11.12
N GLU A 73 -6.99 -13.14 11.53
CA GLU A 73 -5.96 -12.66 12.45
C GLU A 73 -5.22 -11.43 11.89
N ALA A 74 -4.87 -11.42 10.60
CA ALA A 74 -4.24 -10.26 9.98
C ALA A 74 -5.17 -9.04 9.96
N ALA A 75 -6.45 -9.23 9.68
CA ALA A 75 -7.43 -8.15 9.70
C ALA A 75 -7.65 -7.58 11.10
N LEU A 76 -7.73 -8.45 12.11
CA LEU A 76 -7.84 -8.05 13.51
C LEU A 76 -6.62 -7.23 13.94
N LEU A 77 -5.42 -7.74 13.65
CA LEU A 77 -4.16 -7.07 13.98
C LEU A 77 -4.05 -5.68 13.34
N SER A 78 -4.44 -5.54 12.07
CA SER A 78 -4.44 -4.24 11.37
C SER A 78 -5.34 -3.24 12.10
N GLN A 79 -6.55 -3.62 12.48
CA GLN A 79 -7.48 -2.77 13.23
C GLN A 79 -6.98 -2.42 14.64
N GLU A 80 -6.40 -3.37 15.35
CA GLU A 80 -5.83 -3.15 16.69
C GLU A 80 -4.67 -2.17 16.65
N ARG A 81 -3.77 -2.32 15.66
CA ARG A 81 -2.63 -1.43 15.45
C ARG A 81 -3.06 -0.02 15.08
N ALA A 82 -4.03 0.13 14.16
CA ALA A 82 -4.56 1.42 13.77
C ALA A 82 -5.24 2.13 14.94
N LYS A 83 -6.04 1.40 15.72
CA LYS A 83 -6.68 1.93 16.92
C LYS A 83 -5.64 2.39 17.94
N LYS A 84 -4.61 1.59 18.20
CA LYS A 84 -3.51 1.94 19.12
C LYS A 84 -2.78 3.18 18.63
N ALA A 85 -2.40 3.27 17.34
CA ALA A 85 -1.75 4.43 16.77
C ALA A 85 -2.59 5.72 16.91
N ALA A 86 -3.91 5.62 16.72
CA ALA A 86 -4.83 6.74 16.92
C ALA A 86 -4.92 7.16 18.40
N GLU A 87 -5.02 6.20 19.34
CA GLU A 87 -5.10 6.45 20.79
C GLU A 87 -3.79 7.05 21.34
N GLU A 88 -2.63 6.64 20.82
CA GLU A 88 -1.31 7.16 21.18
C GLU A 88 -0.99 8.51 20.49
N GLY A 89 -1.88 9.01 19.63
CA GLY A 89 -1.73 10.29 18.95
C GLY A 89 -0.73 10.28 17.79
N PHE A 90 -0.29 9.11 17.31
CA PHE A 90 0.67 9.00 16.22
C PHE A 90 0.13 9.54 14.89
N LEU A 91 -1.20 9.53 14.72
CA LEU A 91 -1.86 10.06 13.53
C LEU A 91 -2.04 11.58 13.55
N PHE A 92 -1.74 12.26 14.64
CA PHE A 92 -1.97 13.70 14.80
C PHE A 92 -1.18 14.54 13.79
N ASP A 93 0.04 14.09 13.47
CA ASP A 93 0.95 14.79 12.55
C ASP A 93 0.73 14.40 11.08
N VAL A 94 -0.16 13.42 10.81
CA VAL A 94 -0.40 12.93 9.45
C VAL A 94 -1.80 13.27 8.94
N ILE A 95 -2.78 13.44 9.82
CA ILE A 95 -4.15 13.79 9.44
C ILE A 95 -4.31 15.31 9.43
N LEU A 96 -4.58 15.87 8.26
CA LEU A 96 -4.97 17.28 8.13
C LEU A 96 -6.46 17.42 8.50
N PRO A 97 -6.81 18.18 9.54
CA PRO A 97 -8.20 18.43 9.88
C PRO A 97 -8.95 19.16 8.77
N LEU A 98 -10.05 18.60 8.28
CA LEU A 98 -10.89 19.16 7.23
C LEU A 98 -12.38 19.02 7.60
N PHE A 99 -13.17 20.02 7.29
CA PHE A 99 -14.63 20.01 7.44
C PHE A 99 -15.13 19.57 8.83
N GLY A 100 -14.36 19.87 9.88
CA GLY A 100 -14.71 19.50 11.26
C GLY A 100 -14.32 18.08 11.67
N SER A 101 -13.74 17.27 10.78
CA SER A 101 -13.13 15.99 11.11
C SER A 101 -11.62 16.14 11.29
N SER A 102 -11.07 15.52 12.34
CA SER A 102 -9.64 15.50 12.65
C SER A 102 -9.13 14.07 12.89
N ARG A 103 -9.90 13.09 12.47
CA ARG A 103 -9.58 11.67 12.66
C ARG A 103 -9.99 10.86 11.44
N ASP A 104 -9.34 9.72 11.26
CA ASP A 104 -9.80 8.70 10.32
C ASP A 104 -11.09 8.05 10.82
N GLU A 105 -12.10 7.96 9.93
CA GLU A 105 -13.43 7.44 10.26
C GLU A 105 -13.54 5.93 10.04
N ALA A 106 -12.61 5.33 9.26
CA ALA A 106 -12.65 3.92 8.89
C ALA A 106 -12.21 2.99 10.02
N ILE A 107 -11.42 3.49 11.00
CA ILE A 107 -10.96 2.70 12.13
C ILE A 107 -12.14 2.22 12.98
N ARG A 108 -12.35 0.93 13.03
CA ARG A 108 -13.51 0.34 13.72
C ARG A 108 -13.31 0.39 15.24
N LYS A 109 -14.29 0.96 15.94
CA LYS A 109 -14.28 1.00 17.42
C LYS A 109 -14.29 -0.38 18.07
N ARG A 110 -14.90 -1.36 17.41
CA ARG A 110 -15.04 -2.73 17.88
C ARG A 110 -14.79 -3.70 16.74
N MET A 111 -13.68 -4.40 16.80
CA MET A 111 -13.37 -5.56 15.97
C MET A 111 -13.20 -6.75 16.90
N SER A 112 -13.69 -7.92 16.53
CA SER A 112 -13.58 -9.13 17.34
C SER A 112 -13.59 -10.37 16.46
N GLU A 113 -13.02 -11.46 16.91
CA GLU A 113 -13.07 -12.77 16.26
C GLU A 113 -14.51 -13.16 15.87
N LYS A 114 -15.47 -12.96 16.79
CA LYS A 114 -16.89 -13.26 16.56
C LYS A 114 -17.50 -12.44 15.42
N LEU A 115 -17.02 -11.19 15.19
CA LEU A 115 -17.44 -10.37 14.05
C LEU A 115 -16.85 -10.93 12.76
N LEU A 116 -15.57 -11.27 12.78
CA LEU A 116 -14.85 -11.87 11.65
C LEU A 116 -15.50 -13.19 11.22
N GLU A 117 -15.80 -14.09 12.14
CA GLU A 117 -16.48 -15.36 11.86
C GLU A 117 -17.83 -15.18 11.16
N ARG A 118 -18.60 -14.14 11.55
CA ARG A 118 -19.94 -13.86 11.00
C ARG A 118 -19.95 -12.99 9.76
N ALA A 119 -18.79 -12.43 9.38
CA ALA A 119 -18.71 -11.56 8.24
C ALA A 119 -19.11 -12.29 6.94
N PRO A 120 -19.95 -11.67 6.10
CA PRO A 120 -20.38 -12.28 4.85
C PRO A 120 -19.18 -12.42 3.89
N ARG A 121 -19.18 -13.51 3.13
CA ARG A 121 -18.22 -13.71 2.04
C ARG A 121 -18.44 -12.68 0.95
N VAL A 122 -17.37 -12.26 0.33
CA VAL A 122 -17.37 -11.28 -0.78
C VAL A 122 -17.21 -11.96 -2.15
N THR A 123 -17.00 -13.27 -2.17
CA THR A 123 -16.86 -14.06 -3.40
C THR A 123 -17.65 -15.38 -3.31
N ASP A 124 -18.02 -15.93 -4.48
CA ASP A 124 -18.55 -17.29 -4.61
C ASP A 124 -17.44 -18.31 -4.92
N PHE A 125 -16.17 -17.95 -4.70
CA PHE A 125 -15.06 -18.85 -4.93
C PHE A 125 -15.19 -20.13 -4.09
N PRO A 126 -15.09 -21.34 -4.68
CA PRO A 126 -15.23 -22.60 -3.94
C PRO A 126 -14.15 -22.71 -2.84
N GLY A 127 -14.60 -22.82 -1.59
CA GLY A 127 -13.72 -22.82 -0.43
C GLY A 127 -13.08 -21.46 -0.11
N GLY A 128 -13.60 -20.37 -0.67
CA GLY A 128 -13.08 -19.02 -0.48
C GLY A 128 -13.12 -18.57 0.98
N ILE A 129 -12.17 -17.73 1.33
CA ILE A 129 -11.91 -17.27 2.70
C ILE A 129 -12.07 -15.76 2.88
N LEU A 130 -12.28 -15.01 1.77
CA LEU A 130 -12.44 -13.56 1.83
C LEU A 130 -13.85 -13.18 2.29
N THR A 131 -13.89 -12.20 3.17
CA THR A 131 -15.12 -11.61 3.70
C THR A 131 -15.05 -10.10 3.72
N ALA A 132 -16.18 -9.44 3.93
CA ALA A 132 -16.23 -8.00 4.12
C ALA A 132 -15.43 -7.48 5.33
N ALA A 133 -14.97 -8.37 6.22
CA ALA A 133 -14.19 -7.99 7.39
C ALA A 133 -12.67 -8.15 7.20
N ASN A 134 -12.23 -8.97 6.23
CA ASN A 134 -10.83 -9.20 5.89
C ASN A 134 -10.45 -8.70 4.47
N THR A 135 -11.30 -7.82 3.93
CA THR A 135 -11.09 -7.06 2.70
C THR A 135 -11.24 -5.59 3.04
N CYS A 136 -10.41 -4.72 2.45
CA CYS A 136 -10.50 -3.28 2.68
C CYS A 136 -11.83 -2.70 2.19
N THR A 137 -12.22 -1.58 2.79
CA THR A 137 -13.31 -0.75 2.26
C THR A 137 -12.76 0.21 1.22
N ILE A 138 -13.59 0.61 0.26
CA ILE A 138 -13.30 1.68 -0.69
C ILE A 138 -13.71 2.99 -0.02
N ASN A 139 -12.79 3.96 0.07
CA ASN A 139 -12.99 5.19 0.83
C ASN A 139 -12.66 6.42 -0.02
N ASP A 140 -13.23 7.56 0.37
CA ASP A 140 -12.72 8.85 -0.04
C ASP A 140 -11.43 9.14 0.73
N GLY A 141 -10.50 9.83 0.10
CA GLY A 141 -9.25 10.19 0.74
C GLY A 141 -8.33 10.98 -0.15
N ALA A 142 -7.39 11.69 0.46
CA ALA A 142 -6.32 12.39 -0.24
C ALA A 142 -5.04 12.32 0.58
N ALA A 143 -3.91 12.08 -0.08
CA ALA A 143 -2.61 12.07 0.56
C ALA A 143 -1.54 12.60 -0.41
N PHE A 144 -0.59 13.38 0.12
CA PHE A 144 0.46 13.99 -0.67
C PHE A 144 1.79 13.97 0.08
N VAL A 145 2.87 13.79 -0.65
CA VAL A 145 4.25 13.93 -0.18
C VAL A 145 5.00 14.94 -1.03
N LEU A 146 5.88 15.74 -0.42
CA LEU A 146 6.77 16.64 -1.14
C LEU A 146 8.07 15.89 -1.46
N LEU A 147 8.35 15.73 -2.73
CA LEU A 147 9.65 15.26 -3.23
C LEU A 147 10.52 16.47 -3.56
N ALA A 148 11.76 16.46 -3.11
CA ALA A 148 12.67 17.57 -3.36
C ALA A 148 14.09 17.07 -3.65
N SER A 149 14.85 17.84 -4.47
CA SER A 149 16.26 17.59 -4.66
C SER A 149 17.05 18.02 -3.41
N GLU A 150 18.17 17.34 -3.16
CA GLU A 150 19.05 17.71 -2.05
C GLU A 150 19.48 19.19 -2.14
N ARG A 151 19.83 19.66 -3.36
CA ARG A 151 20.18 21.05 -3.62
C ARG A 151 19.10 22.02 -3.14
N TRP A 152 17.86 21.78 -3.55
CA TRP A 152 16.71 22.63 -3.20
C TRP A 152 16.47 22.70 -1.70
N LEU A 153 16.62 21.57 -1.00
CA LEU A 153 16.50 21.47 0.45
C LEU A 153 17.61 22.23 1.16
N ARG A 154 18.86 22.05 0.73
CA ARG A 154 20.02 22.74 1.35
C ARG A 154 19.98 24.26 1.18
N GLU A 155 19.61 24.74 0.00
CA GLU A 155 19.43 26.17 -0.27
C GLU A 155 18.38 26.83 0.64
N ARG A 156 17.41 26.03 1.16
CA ARG A 156 16.31 26.50 2.02
C ARG A 156 16.43 26.09 3.47
N TYR A 157 17.55 25.46 3.83
CA TYR A 157 17.79 24.96 5.18
C TYR A 157 16.70 24.01 5.68
N LEU A 158 16.13 23.19 4.78
CA LEU A 158 15.08 22.22 5.08
C LEU A 158 15.68 20.83 5.31
N LEU A 159 15.22 20.16 6.36
CA LEU A 159 15.55 18.78 6.67
C LEU A 159 14.54 17.84 5.98
N PRO A 160 14.96 16.87 5.16
CA PRO A 160 14.06 15.87 4.64
C PRO A 160 13.69 14.84 5.72
N SER A 161 12.47 14.31 5.68
CA SER A 161 12.06 13.20 6.56
C SER A 161 12.73 11.88 6.14
N ALA A 162 12.93 11.69 4.85
CA ALA A 162 13.55 10.48 4.32
C ALA A 162 14.23 10.71 2.96
N GLU A 163 15.19 9.86 2.65
CA GLU A 163 15.85 9.74 1.35
C GLU A 163 15.33 8.50 0.60
N ILE A 164 15.00 8.65 -0.67
CA ILE A 164 14.63 7.51 -1.54
C ILE A 164 15.92 6.77 -1.94
N LYS A 165 16.04 5.51 -1.54
CA LYS A 165 17.17 4.62 -1.84
C LYS A 165 16.98 3.80 -3.11
N GLY A 166 15.75 3.62 -3.55
CA GLY A 166 15.42 2.91 -4.77
C GLY A 166 13.94 2.64 -4.91
N PHE A 167 13.56 2.26 -6.10
CA PHE A 167 12.21 1.78 -6.42
C PHE A 167 12.30 0.61 -7.39
N GLN A 168 11.27 -0.20 -7.42
CA GLN A 168 11.15 -1.35 -8.31
C GLN A 168 9.71 -1.52 -8.74
N MET A 169 9.50 -1.71 -10.04
CA MET A 169 8.24 -2.16 -10.61
C MET A 169 8.45 -3.50 -11.27
N ILE A 170 7.55 -4.44 -11.03
CA ILE A 170 7.61 -5.78 -11.61
C ILE A 170 6.28 -6.17 -12.24
N GLY A 171 6.33 -7.06 -13.22
CA GLY A 171 5.20 -7.87 -13.66
C GLY A 171 5.30 -9.26 -13.06
N ALA A 172 4.22 -9.74 -12.44
CA ALA A 172 4.11 -11.07 -11.87
C ALA A 172 2.86 -11.78 -12.41
N ASP A 173 2.49 -12.93 -11.86
CA ASP A 173 1.33 -13.69 -12.29
C ASP A 173 0.03 -12.88 -12.11
N PRO A 174 -0.68 -12.53 -13.19
CA PRO A 174 -1.91 -11.78 -13.14
C PRO A 174 -3.07 -12.55 -12.48
N ALA A 175 -2.94 -13.85 -12.28
CA ALA A 175 -3.97 -14.66 -11.60
C ALA A 175 -3.94 -14.50 -10.08
N VAL A 176 -2.83 -14.02 -9.50
CA VAL A 176 -2.60 -13.88 -8.06
C VAL A 176 -2.01 -12.50 -7.71
N PRO A 177 -2.66 -11.38 -8.11
CA PRO A 177 -2.08 -10.03 -7.99
C PRO A 177 -1.58 -9.67 -6.58
N PRO A 178 -2.25 -10.06 -5.47
CA PRO A 178 -1.79 -9.70 -4.12
C PRO A 178 -0.37 -10.11 -3.77
N LEU A 179 0.16 -11.17 -4.41
CA LEU A 179 1.51 -11.65 -4.14
C LEU A 179 2.60 -10.82 -4.81
N SER A 180 2.24 -9.95 -5.76
CA SER A 180 3.20 -9.08 -6.46
C SER A 180 3.87 -8.05 -5.53
N ALA A 181 3.22 -7.64 -4.44
CA ALA A 181 3.79 -6.71 -3.47
C ALA A 181 5.10 -7.25 -2.88
N ASP A 182 5.07 -8.47 -2.34
CA ASP A 182 6.25 -9.08 -1.74
C ASP A 182 7.33 -9.44 -2.78
N LEU A 183 6.92 -9.79 -3.99
CA LEU A 183 7.86 -10.01 -5.10
C LEU A 183 8.59 -8.72 -5.51
N ALA A 184 7.91 -7.58 -5.52
CA ALA A 184 8.51 -6.29 -5.82
C ALA A 184 9.55 -5.90 -4.75
N VAL A 185 9.22 -6.03 -3.47
CA VAL A 185 10.16 -5.78 -2.37
C VAL A 185 11.33 -6.75 -2.44
N SER A 186 11.09 -8.04 -2.66
CA SER A 186 12.16 -9.05 -2.80
C SER A 186 13.13 -8.70 -3.93
N SER A 187 12.59 -8.25 -5.08
CA SER A 187 13.41 -7.80 -6.21
C SER A 187 14.23 -6.57 -5.87
N LEU A 188 13.59 -5.56 -5.25
CA LEU A 188 14.26 -4.32 -4.85
C LEU A 188 15.39 -4.57 -3.85
N LEU A 189 15.14 -5.37 -2.81
CA LEU A 189 16.16 -5.69 -1.79
C LEU A 189 17.32 -6.45 -2.40
N ARG A 190 17.06 -7.45 -3.25
CA ARG A 190 18.10 -8.19 -3.97
C ARG A 190 18.97 -7.26 -4.82
N ASP A 191 18.38 -6.34 -5.56
CA ASP A 191 19.11 -5.38 -6.41
C ASP A 191 19.97 -4.41 -5.58
N LYS A 192 19.61 -4.20 -4.32
CA LYS A 192 20.39 -3.39 -3.35
C LYS A 192 21.36 -4.21 -2.50
N GLY A 193 21.40 -5.54 -2.65
CA GLY A 193 22.23 -6.41 -1.81
C GLY A 193 21.76 -6.48 -0.36
N LEU A 194 20.46 -6.27 -0.11
CA LEU A 194 19.86 -6.25 1.20
C LEU A 194 18.98 -7.48 1.45
N PHE A 195 18.76 -7.77 2.73
CA PHE A 195 17.85 -8.80 3.22
C PHE A 195 16.64 -8.15 3.91
N TYR A 196 15.57 -8.92 4.11
CA TYR A 196 14.41 -8.45 4.88
C TYR A 196 14.77 -8.07 6.32
N SER A 197 15.78 -8.72 6.90
CA SER A 197 16.31 -8.40 8.25
C SER A 197 16.90 -6.99 8.36
N ASP A 198 17.39 -6.44 7.25
CA ASP A 198 18.02 -5.11 7.21
C ASP A 198 17.00 -3.96 7.17
N VAL A 199 15.71 -4.29 6.97
CA VAL A 199 14.61 -3.31 6.88
C VAL A 199 13.87 -3.23 8.20
N ASP A 200 13.76 -2.04 8.76
CA ASP A 200 13.17 -1.79 10.08
C ASP A 200 11.64 -1.72 10.07
N ALA A 201 11.06 -1.29 8.95
CA ALA A 201 9.60 -1.20 8.79
C ALA A 201 9.17 -1.51 7.35
N PHE A 202 8.03 -2.17 7.23
CA PHE A 202 7.37 -2.46 5.96
C PHE A 202 5.95 -1.88 5.97
N GLU A 203 5.57 -1.20 4.88
CA GLU A 203 4.20 -0.75 4.64
C GLU A 203 3.69 -1.35 3.33
N TYR A 204 2.87 -2.40 3.43
CA TYR A 204 2.20 -3.01 2.28
C TYR A 204 0.75 -2.55 2.25
N ASN A 205 0.27 -2.16 1.08
CA ASN A 205 -1.14 -1.82 0.93
C ASN A 205 -2.03 -3.04 1.12
N GLU A 206 -2.71 -3.11 2.24
CA GLU A 206 -3.56 -4.23 2.67
C GLU A 206 -4.95 -4.22 2.01
N ALA A 207 -5.01 -4.18 0.68
CA ALA A 207 -6.30 -4.29 -0.01
C ALA A 207 -7.07 -5.58 0.39
N PHE A 208 -6.33 -6.64 0.71
CA PHE A 208 -6.82 -7.91 1.21
C PHE A 208 -5.90 -8.41 2.34
N ALA A 209 -6.47 -8.98 3.39
CA ALA A 209 -5.71 -9.55 4.50
C ALA A 209 -4.75 -10.68 4.07
N VAL A 210 -4.98 -11.27 2.90
CA VAL A 210 -4.08 -12.26 2.27
C VAL A 210 -2.67 -11.69 2.08
N ILE A 211 -2.52 -10.41 1.77
CA ILE A 211 -1.22 -9.75 1.57
C ILE A 211 -0.38 -9.84 2.85
N SER A 212 -0.95 -9.39 3.96
CA SER A 212 -0.29 -9.40 5.27
C SER A 212 -0.12 -10.80 5.82
N ALA A 213 -1.11 -11.68 5.65
CA ALA A 213 -1.01 -13.08 6.07
C ALA A 213 0.10 -13.81 5.31
N ALA A 214 0.24 -13.59 3.99
CA ALA A 214 1.30 -14.19 3.19
C ALA A 214 2.69 -13.70 3.60
N PHE A 215 2.84 -12.37 3.82
CA PHE A 215 4.09 -11.81 4.33
C PHE A 215 4.48 -12.43 5.68
N ARG A 216 3.57 -12.41 6.66
CA ARG A 216 3.80 -12.91 8.02
C ARG A 216 4.16 -14.40 8.03
N LYS A 217 3.55 -15.18 7.15
CA LYS A 217 3.84 -16.62 7.00
C LYS A 217 5.22 -16.87 6.42
N LYS A 218 5.63 -16.06 5.44
CA LYS A 218 6.90 -16.22 4.72
C LYS A 218 8.09 -15.62 5.48
N HIS A 219 7.89 -14.46 6.12
CA HIS A 219 8.95 -13.66 6.75
C HIS A 219 8.76 -13.57 8.27
N LYS A 220 8.76 -14.74 8.95
CA LYS A 220 8.44 -14.86 10.38
C LYS A 220 9.30 -13.97 11.28
N ASP A 221 10.59 -13.84 10.96
CA ASP A 221 11.57 -13.12 11.78
C ASP A 221 11.35 -11.60 11.77
N VAL A 222 10.67 -11.08 10.75
CA VAL A 222 10.36 -9.66 10.58
C VAL A 222 8.86 -9.37 10.47
N ALA A 223 8.03 -10.37 10.77
CA ALA A 223 6.57 -10.29 10.62
C ALA A 223 5.93 -9.11 11.38
N ASP A 224 6.50 -8.73 12.51
CA ASP A 224 5.98 -7.63 13.33
C ASP A 224 6.38 -6.24 12.83
N ARG A 225 7.29 -6.17 11.86
CA ARG A 225 7.69 -4.93 11.20
C ARG A 225 6.72 -4.50 10.08
N LEU A 226 5.78 -5.36 9.69
CA LEU A 226 4.78 -5.06 8.66
C LEU A 226 3.62 -4.26 9.24
N ASN A 227 3.26 -3.12 8.61
CA ASN A 227 2.08 -2.29 8.89
C ASN A 227 1.89 -2.04 10.39
N ARG A 228 2.91 -1.46 11.01
CA ARG A 228 2.98 -1.31 12.49
C ARG A 228 1.90 -0.41 13.07
N TRP A 229 1.34 0.47 12.26
CA TRP A 229 0.19 1.33 12.64
C TRP A 229 -1.13 0.85 12.02
N GLY A 230 -1.18 -0.39 11.49
CA GLY A 230 -2.28 -0.87 10.68
C GLY A 230 -2.13 -0.44 9.23
N GLY A 231 -3.05 -0.85 8.37
CA GLY A 231 -3.04 -0.56 6.94
C GLY A 231 -4.44 -0.40 6.37
N ALA A 232 -4.61 -0.58 5.07
CA ALA A 232 -5.86 -0.36 4.35
C ALA A 232 -7.07 -1.18 4.87
N LEU A 233 -6.84 -2.28 5.57
CA LEU A 233 -7.91 -3.02 6.25
C LEU A 233 -8.57 -2.21 7.38
N ALA A 234 -7.82 -1.26 7.96
CA ALA A 234 -8.29 -0.40 9.02
C ALA A 234 -8.66 1.00 8.53
N TYR A 235 -7.83 1.59 7.66
CA TYR A 235 -8.01 2.96 7.16
C TYR A 235 -8.88 3.03 5.90
N GLY A 236 -9.09 1.89 5.22
CA GLY A 236 -9.70 1.86 3.90
C GLY A 236 -8.68 2.05 2.77
N HIS A 237 -9.16 2.07 1.53
CA HIS A 237 -8.31 2.12 0.35
C HIS A 237 -8.82 3.17 -0.65
N PRO A 238 -8.50 4.44 -0.44
CA PRO A 238 -8.69 5.48 -1.45
C PRO A 238 -7.65 5.28 -2.57
N TYR A 239 -8.03 4.65 -3.67
CA TYR A 239 -7.11 4.14 -4.71
C TYR A 239 -6.10 5.19 -5.18
N GLY A 240 -6.55 6.41 -5.46
CA GLY A 240 -5.69 7.50 -5.92
C GLY A 240 -4.75 8.08 -4.85
N ALA A 241 -4.96 7.80 -3.57
CA ALA A 241 -4.21 8.36 -2.44
C ALA A 241 -3.32 7.35 -1.72
N SER A 242 -3.66 6.05 -1.77
CA SER A 242 -3.04 5.02 -0.91
C SER A 242 -1.52 4.91 -1.05
N GLY A 243 -0.95 5.20 -2.22
CA GLY A 243 0.51 5.22 -2.39
C GLY A 243 1.21 6.25 -1.54
N ALA A 244 0.67 7.48 -1.49
CA ALA A 244 1.19 8.54 -0.63
C ALA A 244 0.90 8.27 0.86
N GLU A 245 -0.26 7.67 1.18
CA GLU A 245 -0.66 7.32 2.54
C GLU A 245 0.33 6.33 3.19
N ILE A 246 0.62 5.20 2.53
CA ILE A 246 1.59 4.22 3.07
C ILE A 246 3.00 4.81 3.16
N MET A 247 3.37 5.75 2.28
CA MET A 247 4.65 6.46 2.37
C MET A 247 4.71 7.38 3.58
N ILE A 248 3.63 8.11 3.89
CA ILE A 248 3.53 8.97 5.07
C ILE A 248 3.63 8.11 6.34
N HIS A 249 2.88 7.00 6.42
CA HIS A 249 2.96 6.07 7.55
C HIS A 249 4.37 5.53 7.72
N LEU A 250 5.00 5.04 6.65
CA LEU A 250 6.36 4.52 6.69
C LEU A 250 7.37 5.54 7.23
N MET A 251 7.35 6.77 6.70
CA MET A 251 8.24 7.85 7.17
C MET A 251 8.04 8.14 8.66
N LYS A 252 6.78 8.21 9.11
CA LYS A 252 6.46 8.50 10.50
C LYS A 252 6.75 7.34 11.46
N ILE A 253 6.59 6.10 11.04
CA ILE A 253 7.00 4.92 11.81
C ILE A 253 8.51 4.94 12.02
N LEU A 254 9.30 5.17 10.97
CA LEU A 254 10.76 5.24 11.08
C LEU A 254 11.20 6.38 12.02
N GLU A 255 10.58 7.55 11.92
CA GLU A 255 10.85 8.70 12.77
C GLU A 255 10.54 8.41 14.25
N LYS A 256 9.33 7.91 14.53
CA LYS A 256 8.83 7.76 15.92
C LYS A 256 9.36 6.54 16.64
N GLU A 257 9.68 5.48 15.91
CA GLU A 257 10.09 4.20 16.50
C GLU A 257 11.59 3.92 16.34
N GLY A 258 12.36 4.87 15.80
CA GLY A 258 13.83 4.83 15.74
C GLY A 258 14.40 3.94 14.63
N GLY A 259 13.60 3.62 13.61
CA GLY A 259 14.07 2.85 12.45
C GLY A 259 14.81 3.72 11.42
N ARG A 260 15.67 3.10 10.62
CA ARG A 260 16.44 3.80 9.57
C ARG A 260 15.98 3.43 8.17
N LEU A 261 15.71 2.17 7.88
CA LEU A 261 15.40 1.68 6.55
C LEU A 261 13.97 1.15 6.50
N GLY A 262 13.19 1.61 5.53
CA GLY A 262 11.82 1.20 5.35
C GLY A 262 11.48 0.87 3.90
N ALA A 263 10.58 -0.09 3.70
CA ALA A 263 10.10 -0.46 2.38
C ALA A 263 8.57 -0.38 2.31
N ALA A 264 8.04 0.31 1.30
CA ALA A 264 6.61 0.32 1.00
C ALA A 264 6.33 -0.42 -0.30
N SER A 265 5.14 -1.05 -0.40
CA SER A 265 4.75 -1.78 -1.60
C SER A 265 3.24 -1.80 -1.82
N ILE A 266 2.87 -1.76 -3.12
CA ILE A 266 1.48 -1.85 -3.56
C ILE A 266 1.38 -2.93 -4.65
N PRO A 267 0.49 -3.92 -4.47
CA PRO A 267 0.11 -4.82 -5.55
C PRO A 267 -1.02 -4.21 -6.37
N ALA A 268 -1.02 -4.44 -7.68
CA ALA A 268 -2.06 -3.97 -8.57
C ALA A 268 -2.61 -5.08 -9.47
N ALA A 269 -3.81 -4.84 -10.01
CA ALA A 269 -4.43 -5.72 -10.98
C ALA A 269 -3.52 -5.98 -12.19
N GLY A 270 -3.61 -7.19 -12.75
CA GLY A 270 -2.72 -7.62 -13.83
C GLY A 270 -1.38 -8.16 -13.34
N GLY A 271 -1.18 -8.30 -12.03
CA GLY A 271 0.05 -8.84 -11.44
C GLY A 271 1.18 -7.82 -11.35
N VAL A 272 0.89 -6.53 -11.47
CA VAL A 272 1.88 -5.47 -11.26
C VAL A 272 2.15 -5.33 -9.77
N GLY A 273 3.42 -5.21 -9.40
CA GLY A 273 3.85 -4.89 -8.05
C GLY A 273 4.84 -3.73 -8.08
N GLU A 274 4.66 -2.76 -7.20
CA GLU A 274 5.59 -1.66 -7.01
C GLU A 274 6.14 -1.67 -5.60
N ALA A 275 7.44 -1.34 -5.47
CA ALA A 275 8.10 -1.19 -4.18
C ALA A 275 9.02 0.02 -4.19
N ILE A 276 9.10 0.69 -3.06
CA ILE A 276 10.03 1.77 -2.80
C ILE A 276 10.79 1.52 -1.51
N LEU A 277 12.07 1.84 -1.50
CA LEU A 277 12.96 1.78 -0.33
C LEU A 277 13.34 3.20 0.07
N ILE A 278 13.16 3.52 1.34
CA ILE A 278 13.54 4.82 1.91
C ILE A 278 14.46 4.64 3.11
N ARG A 279 15.31 5.63 3.34
CA ARG A 279 16.11 5.77 4.55
C ARG A 279 15.63 7.01 5.31
N HIS A 280 15.29 6.85 6.57
CA HIS A 280 15.04 7.98 7.47
C HIS A 280 16.29 8.86 7.58
N VAL A 281 16.11 10.17 7.56
CA VAL A 281 17.20 11.15 7.67
C VAL A 281 17.04 11.93 8.96
N ASP A 282 17.98 11.80 9.86
CA ASP A 282 18.03 12.61 11.06
C ASP A 282 18.89 13.91 10.85
N GLU A 283 18.80 14.82 11.79
CA GLU A 283 19.50 16.10 11.68
C GLU A 283 21.03 15.96 11.66
N ARG A 284 21.58 14.95 12.32
CA ARG A 284 23.03 14.68 12.35
C ARG A 284 23.50 14.18 11.01
N ASP A 285 22.79 13.17 10.45
CA ASP A 285 23.07 12.63 9.13
C ASP A 285 23.07 13.74 8.08
N TRP A 286 22.06 14.62 8.13
CA TRP A 286 21.92 15.72 7.17
C TRP A 286 23.03 16.78 7.25
N LYS A 287 23.57 17.03 8.43
CA LYS A 287 24.68 17.97 8.63
C LYS A 287 26.04 17.39 8.25
N GLU A 288 26.24 16.08 8.48
CA GLU A 288 27.51 15.39 8.23
C GLU A 288 27.71 14.98 6.78
N GLU A 289 26.64 14.63 6.06
CA GLU A 289 26.68 14.24 4.65
C GLU A 289 26.94 15.45 3.74
N LYS A 290 28.20 15.95 3.72
CA LYS A 290 28.59 17.09 2.88
C LYS A 290 28.72 16.77 1.39
N HIS A 291 28.74 15.55 0.95
CA HIS A 291 28.84 15.16 -0.47
C HIS A 291 28.36 13.72 -0.70
N ILE A 292 27.12 13.54 -1.14
CA ILE A 292 26.76 12.34 -1.90
C ILE A 292 26.59 12.73 -3.36
N SER A 293 27.62 12.49 -4.16
CA SER A 293 27.52 12.57 -5.61
C SER A 293 26.70 11.37 -6.11
N PHE A 294 25.50 11.62 -6.58
CA PHE A 294 24.73 10.64 -7.34
C PHE A 294 25.34 10.49 -8.73
N SER A 295 26.16 9.49 -8.93
CA SER A 295 26.43 8.94 -10.25
C SER A 295 25.45 7.78 -10.51
N LEU A 296 24.33 8.09 -11.13
CA LEU A 296 23.51 7.07 -11.80
C LEU A 296 24.17 6.74 -13.14
N PRO A 297 24.47 5.48 -13.44
CA PRO A 297 24.78 5.10 -14.81
C PRO A 297 23.47 5.11 -15.60
N LEU A 298 23.25 6.18 -16.36
CA LEU A 298 22.29 6.20 -17.45
C LEU A 298 22.94 5.48 -18.65
N GLU A 299 22.87 4.15 -18.67
CA GLU A 299 22.95 3.41 -19.93
C GLU A 299 21.52 3.00 -20.31
N VAL A 300 20.84 3.88 -20.99
CA VAL A 300 19.73 3.52 -21.87
C VAL A 300 20.36 3.03 -23.16
N LYS A 301 20.47 1.74 -23.33
CA LYS A 301 20.73 1.16 -24.66
C LYS A 301 19.43 1.21 -25.46
N ALA A 302 19.48 1.94 -26.56
CA ALA A 302 18.48 2.01 -27.61
C ALA A 302 18.21 0.63 -28.24
#